data_2e11f0136cd7ad26c6f4e38415684b68
#
_entry.id   2e11f0136cd7ad26c6f4e38415684b68
#
_cell.length_a   1.000
_cell.length_b   1.000
_cell.length_c   1.000
_cell.angle_alpha   90.00
_cell.angle_beta   90.00
_cell.angle_gamma   90.00
#
_symmetry.space_group_name_H-M   'P 1'
#
loop_
_entity.id
_entity.type
_entity.pdbx_description
1 polymer ?
#
loop_
_entity_poly.entity_id
_entity_poly.type
_entity_poly.pdbx_seq_one_letter_code
_entity_poly.pdbx_strand_id
1 'polypeptide(L)' 'MKNKRGYTVQDRIKQDIEYAKGMEEKADRTLLATKALGAADLAVEFGLITYNEWKKHIEDIFKIA' A
#
# COMPACT_ATOMS: atom_id res chain seq x y z
N MET A 1 -7.99 -15.25 13.54
CA MET A 1 -7.55 -14.50 13.31
C MET A 1 -8.13 -13.22 13.21
N LYS A 2 -7.54 -12.33 13.52
CA LYS A 2 -8.02 -11.12 13.54
C LYS A 2 -8.23 -10.55 12.24
N ASN A 3 -7.68 -11.07 11.30
CA ASN A 3 -7.79 -10.47 10.05
C ASN A 3 -9.18 -10.45 9.49
N LYS A 4 -10.08 -11.29 9.96
CA LYS A 4 -11.37 -11.26 9.46
C LYS A 4 -12.08 -10.04 9.87
N ARG A 5 -11.88 -9.55 11.03
CA ARG A 5 -12.58 -8.44 11.45
C ARG A 5 -11.75 -7.24 11.48
N GLY A 6 -10.55 -7.27 11.86
CA GLY A 6 -9.72 -6.11 11.99
C GLY A 6 -8.89 -5.79 10.78
N TYR A 7 -8.76 -6.73 9.87
CA TYR A 7 -7.89 -6.54 8.71
C TYR A 7 -8.64 -5.92 7.56
N THR A 8 -8.21 -4.75 7.11
CA THR A 8 -8.88 -4.03 6.04
C THR A 8 -7.97 -3.92 4.82
N VAL A 9 -8.50 -3.39 3.74
CA VAL A 9 -7.71 -3.18 2.54
C VAL A 9 -6.64 -2.14 2.81
N GLN A 10 -6.91 -1.19 3.69
CA GLN A 10 -5.94 -0.20 4.09
C GLN A 10 -4.79 -0.86 4.83
N ASP A 11 -5.07 -1.82 5.68
CA ASP A 11 -4.04 -2.57 6.39
C ASP A 11 -3.17 -3.35 5.42
N ARG A 12 -3.77 -3.90 4.37
CA ARG A 12 -3.02 -4.63 3.36
C ARG A 12 -2.07 -3.71 2.61
N ILE A 13 -2.53 -2.52 2.27
CA ILE A 13 -1.69 -1.55 1.58
C ILE A 13 -0.52 -1.14 2.46
N LYS A 14 -0.77 -0.89 3.73
CA LYS A 14 0.28 -0.54 4.68
C LYS A 14 1.28 -1.67 4.81
N GLN A 15 0.81 -2.90 4.82
CA GLN A 15 1.68 -4.05 4.92
C GLN A 15 2.59 -4.16 3.72
N ASP A 16 2.05 -3.93 2.52
CA ASP A 16 2.86 -3.97 1.30
C ASP A 16 3.92 -2.89 1.31
N ILE A 17 3.59 -1.71 1.82
CA ILE A 17 4.54 -0.62 1.93
C ILE A 17 5.65 -0.99 2.91
N GLU A 18 5.30 -1.61 4.03
CA GLU A 18 6.31 -2.02 5.01
C GLU A 18 7.24 -3.09 4.44
N TYR A 19 6.70 -4.01 3.68
CA TYR A 19 7.52 -5.00 3.02
C TYR A 19 8.50 -4.35 2.06
N ALA A 20 8.02 -3.37 1.30
CA ALA A 20 8.87 -2.67 0.34
C ALA A 20 10.02 -1.97 1.04
N LYS A 21 9.74 -1.36 2.18
CA LYS A 21 10.76 -0.66 2.94
C LYS A 21 11.87 -1.59 3.39
N GLY A 22 11.56 -2.84 3.64
CA GLY A 22 12.52 -3.82 4.10
C GLY A 22 13.35 -4.46 3.01
N MET A 23 13.04 -4.20 1.75
CA MET A 23 13.79 -4.80 0.65
C MET A 23 15.08 -4.04 0.41
N GLU A 24 16.17 -4.79 0.28
CA GLU A 24 17.46 -4.17 0.05
C GLU A 24 17.67 -3.83 -1.41
N GLU A 25 17.19 -4.67 -2.29
CA GLU A 25 17.35 -4.44 -3.71
C GLU A 25 16.36 -3.44 -4.22
N LYS A 26 16.85 -2.47 -4.98
CA LYS A 26 15.99 -1.42 -5.48
C LYS A 26 14.91 -1.96 -6.41
N ALA A 27 15.25 -2.96 -7.22
CA ALA A 27 14.28 -3.54 -8.12
C ALA A 27 13.11 -4.16 -7.37
N ASP A 28 13.40 -4.85 -6.26
CA ASP A 28 12.35 -5.46 -5.45
C ASP A 28 11.50 -4.42 -4.76
N ARG A 29 12.13 -3.34 -4.27
CA ARG A 29 11.38 -2.25 -3.65
C ARG A 29 10.43 -1.61 -4.64
N THR A 30 10.92 -1.38 -5.86
CA THR A 30 10.10 -0.76 -6.89
C THR A 30 8.92 -1.65 -7.27
N LEU A 31 9.16 -2.94 -7.37
CA LEU A 31 8.10 -3.87 -7.71
C LEU A 31 7.01 -3.86 -6.65
N LEU A 32 7.39 -3.94 -5.38
CA LEU A 32 6.41 -3.94 -4.30
C LEU A 32 5.71 -2.59 -4.17
N ALA A 33 6.44 -1.50 -4.41
CA ALA A 33 5.85 -0.18 -4.37
C ALA A 33 4.81 -0.02 -5.48
N THR A 34 5.10 -0.54 -6.67
CA THR A 34 4.16 -0.50 -7.79
C THR A 34 2.91 -1.30 -7.47
N LYS A 35 3.09 -2.44 -6.82
CA LYS A 35 1.96 -3.26 -6.43
C LYS A 35 1.08 -2.53 -5.43
N ALA A 36 1.69 -1.87 -4.44
CA ALA A 36 0.94 -1.11 -3.45
C ALA A 36 0.22 0.06 -4.11
N LEU A 37 0.85 0.69 -5.09
CA LEU A 37 0.22 1.80 -5.81
C LEU A 37 -1.04 1.33 -6.53
N GLY A 38 -0.95 0.19 -7.23
CA GLY A 38 -2.11 -0.36 -7.91
C GLY A 38 -3.24 -0.70 -6.95
N ALA A 39 -2.89 -1.27 -5.80
CA ALA A 39 -3.88 -1.62 -4.80
C ALA A 39 -4.56 -0.37 -4.24
N ALA A 40 -3.79 0.68 -3.99
CA ALA A 40 -4.34 1.93 -3.47
C ALA A 40 -5.26 2.59 -4.49
N ASP A 41 -4.88 2.57 -5.75
CA ASP A 41 -5.69 3.17 -6.81
C ASP A 41 -7.04 2.45 -6.93
N LEU A 42 -7.03 1.14 -6.93
CA LEU A 42 -8.27 0.38 -7.01
C LEU A 42 -9.13 0.60 -5.77
N ALA A 43 -8.49 0.66 -4.61
CA ALA A 43 -9.21 0.82 -3.37
C ALA A 43 -9.96 2.16 -3.32
N VAL A 44 -9.33 3.24 -3.77
CA VAL A 44 -10.00 4.53 -3.75
C VAL A 44 -11.09 4.58 -4.82
N GLU A 45 -10.86 3.94 -5.95
CA GLU A 45 -11.86 3.89 -7.01
C GLU A 45 -13.12 3.17 -6.58
N PHE A 46 -12.97 2.09 -5.84
CA PHE A 46 -14.12 1.34 -5.38
C PHE A 46 -14.67 1.81 -4.03
N GLY A 47 -14.14 2.92 -3.53
CA GLY A 47 -14.67 3.48 -2.29
C GLY A 47 -14.26 2.73 -1.03
N LEU A 48 -13.23 1.91 -1.11
CA LEU A 48 -12.77 1.15 0.05
C LEU A 48 -11.89 1.98 0.96
N ILE A 49 -11.28 3.03 0.43
CA ILE A 49 -10.53 3.99 1.23
C ILE A 49 -10.91 5.38 0.75
N THR A 50 -10.65 6.39 1.56
CA THR A 50 -10.96 7.75 1.19
C THR A 50 -9.86 8.34 0.33
N TYR A 51 -10.15 9.46 -0.30
CA TYR A 51 -9.16 10.17 -1.11
C TYR A 51 -7.96 10.57 -0.26
N ASN A 52 -8.21 11.03 0.98
CA ASN A 52 -7.12 11.43 1.86
C ASN A 52 -6.24 10.25 2.23
N GLU A 53 -6.82 9.09 2.44
CA GLU A 53 -6.07 7.89 2.72
C GLU A 53 -5.23 7.47 1.52
N TRP A 54 -5.82 7.55 0.35
CA TRP A 54 -5.11 7.24 -0.88
C TRP A 54 -3.90 8.16 -1.04
N LYS A 55 -4.11 9.44 -0.82
CA LYS A 55 -3.06 10.43 -0.98
C LYS A 55 -1.89 10.14 -0.05
N LYS A 56 -2.19 9.75 1.17
CA LYS A 56 -1.15 9.42 2.13
C LYS A 56 -0.36 8.19 1.70
N HIS A 57 -1.05 7.19 1.18
CA HIS A 57 -0.37 6.00 0.68
C HIS A 57 0.55 6.33 -0.49
N ILE A 58 0.09 7.19 -1.38
CA ILE A 58 0.89 7.60 -2.53
C ILE A 58 2.18 8.29 -2.07
N GLU A 59 2.06 9.15 -1.07
CA GLU A 59 3.23 9.82 -0.53
C GLU A 59 4.23 8.84 0.04
N ASP A 60 3.73 7.86 0.79
CA ASP A 60 4.58 6.85 1.39
C ASP A 60 5.26 5.99 0.32
N ILE A 61 4.52 5.64 -0.71
CA ILE A 61 5.03 4.81 -1.79
C ILE A 61 6.14 5.53 -2.55
N PHE A 62 5.96 6.81 -2.83
CA PHE A 62 6.97 7.58 -3.53
C PHE A 62 8.25 7.73 -2.72
N LYS A 63 8.15 7.71 -1.41
CA LYS A 63 9.34 7.78 -0.57
C LYS A 63 10.18 6.51 -0.68
N ILE A 64 9.55 5.40 -0.95
CA ILE A 64 10.25 4.14 -1.08
C ILE A 64 10.92 4.03 -2.43
N ALA A 65 10.20 4.37 -3.43
CA ALA A 65 10.69 4.28 -4.79
C ALA A 65 11.67 5.39 -5.09
#